data_72fcd0ece964c421af71bf3bd7975486
#
_entry.id   72fcd0ece964c421af71bf3bd7975486
#
_cell.length_a   1.000
_cell.length_b   1.000
_cell.length_c   1.000
_cell.angle_alpha   90.00
_cell.angle_beta   90.00
_cell.angle_gamma   90.00
#
_symmetry.space_group_name_H-M   'P 1'
#
loop_
_entity.id
_entity.type
_entity.pdbx_description
1 polymer ?
#
loop_
_entity_poly.entity_id
_entity_poly.type
_entity_poly.pdbx_seq_one_letter_code
_entity_poly.pdbx_strand_id
1 'polypeptide(L)'
;MVPRPVSSDHVVRLVTSSPLEKESIMAKGKVLIHIGGPKTGTTAIQTALAENRHALHERGILYPGTGINQQVSLYPLNRIAGFQNFVSGDPSLWEQLVDEVNQWEGVVVLSSEVLISVPTDVVNEIVDTVGTSQIEIQITGRSLHEIVVSQWQESIKAGDTISLREYANEIAQGPKNATDSSLIFWLVTDYVTPIQRWSQRLGIENIIVQCVDTTQPDATLRSFEQIAEIPSGLLGTSVQNTVNRSLTYAEAELIRSCNEILLQDSASSHDYSTLKPKFRRKILSIMPQENNGKIELPTSYYESIATFVNMEVQRIVDSGARIQGDISLLTRIPQIFSDSRDTDLKLDQELIKSVLRQILPNP
;
A
#
# COMPACT_ATOMS: atom_id res chain seq x y z
N MET A 1 -47.01 78.23 11.68
CA MET A 1 -47.51 76.89 11.26
C MET A 1 -46.35 76.10 10.81
N VAL A 2 -45.93 75.13 11.60
CA VAL A 2 -44.80 74.27 11.29
C VAL A 2 -45.36 72.86 11.04
N PRO A 3 -45.08 72.22 9.90
CA PRO A 3 -45.48 70.81 9.68
C PRO A 3 -44.46 69.84 10.34
N ARG A 4 -44.99 68.84 11.00
CA ARG A 4 -44.23 67.71 11.62
C ARG A 4 -43.62 66.78 10.57
N PRO A 5 -42.49 66.18 10.86
CA PRO A 5 -41.92 65.14 10.02
C PRO A 5 -42.56 63.74 10.27
N VAL A 6 -42.81 63.02 9.21
CA VAL A 6 -43.30 61.65 9.19
C VAL A 6 -42.11 60.73 9.39
N SER A 7 -42.14 59.89 10.41
CA SER A 7 -41.20 58.80 10.68
C SER A 7 -41.61 57.60 9.84
N SER A 8 -40.68 57.07 9.05
CA SER A 8 -40.78 55.75 8.40
C SER A 8 -39.62 54.88 8.85
N ASP A 9 -39.83 54.13 9.93
CA ASP A 9 -38.95 53.05 10.36
C ASP A 9 -39.18 51.84 9.43
N HIS A 10 -38.32 51.68 8.45
CA HIS A 10 -38.16 50.41 7.76
C HIS A 10 -37.04 49.62 8.45
N VAL A 11 -37.43 48.74 9.39
CA VAL A 11 -36.57 47.71 9.97
C VAL A 11 -36.36 46.64 8.90
N VAL A 12 -35.19 46.69 8.24
CA VAL A 12 -34.69 45.58 7.42
C VAL A 12 -34.24 44.48 8.37
N ARG A 13 -35.06 43.45 8.56
CA ARG A 13 -34.63 42.19 9.20
C ARG A 13 -33.63 41.51 8.26
N LEU A 14 -32.35 41.59 8.59
CA LEU A 14 -31.33 40.67 8.10
C LEU A 14 -31.65 39.27 8.63
N VAL A 15 -32.15 38.43 7.73
CA VAL A 15 -32.25 37.00 7.97
C VAL A 15 -30.81 36.46 7.90
N THR A 16 -30.17 36.36 9.04
CA THR A 16 -28.94 35.54 9.16
C THR A 16 -29.35 34.09 9.00
N SER A 17 -29.07 33.52 7.81
CA SER A 17 -29.10 32.10 7.62
C SER A 17 -28.01 31.49 8.52
N SER A 18 -28.45 30.83 9.59
CA SER A 18 -27.59 29.96 10.37
C SER A 18 -26.94 28.94 9.42
N PRO A 19 -25.67 28.57 9.62
CA PRO A 19 -25.08 27.43 8.92
C PRO A 19 -25.98 26.25 9.22
N LEU A 20 -26.48 25.60 8.18
CA LEU A 20 -27.07 24.27 8.27
C LEU A 20 -26.04 23.41 8.98
N GLU A 21 -26.30 23.07 10.23
CA GLU A 21 -25.66 21.95 10.89
C GLU A 21 -25.91 20.76 9.95
N LYS A 22 -24.87 20.33 9.25
CA LYS A 22 -24.87 19.02 8.62
C LYS A 22 -25.00 18.04 9.77
N GLU A 23 -26.22 17.59 10.05
CA GLU A 23 -26.41 16.40 10.86
C GLU A 23 -25.51 15.31 10.23
N SER A 24 -24.45 14.95 10.93
CA SER A 24 -23.60 13.84 10.59
C SER A 24 -24.49 12.60 10.62
N ILE A 25 -24.89 12.13 9.45
CA ILE A 25 -25.57 10.83 9.32
C ILE A 25 -24.52 9.81 9.71
N MET A 26 -24.55 9.38 10.97
CA MET A 26 -23.65 8.36 11.51
C MET A 26 -23.96 7.06 10.80
N ALA A 27 -22.99 6.49 10.09
CA ALA A 27 -23.09 5.11 9.63
C ALA A 27 -23.32 4.20 10.84
N LYS A 28 -24.41 3.42 10.83
CA LYS A 28 -24.79 2.58 11.97
C LYS A 28 -23.95 1.31 12.07
N GLY A 29 -23.14 1.02 11.07
CA GLY A 29 -22.33 -0.18 10.95
C GLY A 29 -20.86 -0.01 11.36
N LYS A 30 -20.14 -1.11 11.37
CA LYS A 30 -18.69 -1.16 11.60
C LYS A 30 -17.94 -0.84 10.30
N VAL A 31 -16.88 -0.06 10.37
CA VAL A 31 -15.95 0.16 9.26
C VAL A 31 -14.59 -0.46 9.60
N LEU A 32 -14.17 -1.42 8.79
CA LEU A 32 -12.82 -1.98 8.81
C LEU A 32 -11.99 -1.27 7.75
N ILE A 33 -10.92 -0.60 8.17
CA ILE A 33 -9.94 0.02 7.28
C ILE A 33 -8.70 -0.87 7.23
N HIS A 34 -8.50 -1.55 6.10
CA HIS A 34 -7.34 -2.37 5.84
C HIS A 34 -6.21 -1.52 5.25
N ILE A 35 -5.15 -1.35 6.03
CA ILE A 35 -3.95 -0.58 5.69
C ILE A 35 -2.74 -1.51 5.63
N GLY A 36 -2.70 -2.39 4.63
CA GLY A 36 -1.57 -3.29 4.46
C GLY A 36 -0.35 -2.58 3.88
N GLY A 37 0.84 -2.91 4.40
CA GLY A 37 2.08 -2.47 3.75
C GLY A 37 2.22 -3.08 2.34
N PRO A 38 2.94 -2.43 1.43
CA PRO A 38 3.30 -3.04 0.15
C PRO A 38 3.97 -4.40 0.36
N LYS A 39 3.68 -5.37 -0.52
CA LYS A 39 4.27 -6.72 -0.49
C LYS A 39 3.84 -7.62 0.68
N THR A 40 2.82 -7.25 1.42
CA THR A 40 2.25 -8.07 2.49
C THR A 40 1.06 -8.94 2.06
N GLY A 41 0.77 -9.04 0.74
CA GLY A 41 -0.34 -9.83 0.23
C GLY A 41 -1.65 -9.06 0.04
N THR A 42 -1.64 -7.75 0.24
CA THR A 42 -2.79 -6.84 0.10
C THR A 42 -3.52 -6.99 -1.22
N THR A 43 -2.80 -7.15 -2.34
CA THR A 43 -3.40 -7.34 -3.66
C THR A 43 -4.29 -8.58 -3.73
N ALA A 44 -3.91 -9.67 -3.07
CA ALA A 44 -4.73 -10.90 -3.05
C ALA A 44 -6.04 -10.67 -2.29
N ILE A 45 -5.99 -10.00 -1.14
CA ILE A 45 -7.16 -9.61 -0.35
C ILE A 45 -8.06 -8.67 -1.14
N GLN A 46 -7.48 -7.62 -1.73
CA GLN A 46 -8.20 -6.61 -2.52
C GLN A 46 -8.87 -7.22 -3.76
N THR A 47 -8.18 -8.13 -4.47
CA THR A 47 -8.75 -8.85 -5.61
C THR A 47 -9.92 -9.72 -5.17
N ALA A 48 -9.75 -10.49 -4.11
CA ALA A 48 -10.80 -11.37 -3.58
C ALA A 48 -12.04 -10.55 -3.14
N LEU A 49 -11.84 -9.40 -2.47
CA LEU A 49 -12.92 -8.49 -2.12
C LEU A 49 -13.64 -7.93 -3.37
N ALA A 50 -12.87 -7.47 -4.36
CA ALA A 50 -13.41 -6.87 -5.57
C ALA A 50 -14.20 -7.89 -6.42
N GLU A 51 -13.72 -9.11 -6.54
CA GLU A 51 -14.36 -10.19 -7.30
C GLU A 51 -15.66 -10.69 -6.62
N ASN A 52 -15.72 -10.61 -5.28
CA ASN A 52 -16.87 -11.06 -4.49
C ASN A 52 -17.80 -9.93 -4.04
N ARG A 53 -17.69 -8.73 -4.61
CA ARG A 53 -18.43 -7.52 -4.19
C ARG A 53 -19.95 -7.75 -4.10
N HIS A 54 -20.55 -8.41 -5.08
CA HIS A 54 -21.97 -8.75 -5.07
C HIS A 54 -22.33 -9.71 -3.95
N ALA A 55 -21.58 -10.79 -3.78
CA ALA A 55 -21.81 -11.77 -2.73
C ALA A 55 -21.60 -11.21 -1.31
N LEU A 56 -20.69 -10.25 -1.14
CA LEU A 56 -20.50 -9.48 0.10
C LEU A 56 -21.71 -8.60 0.37
N HIS A 57 -22.16 -7.84 -0.63
CA HIS A 57 -23.30 -6.94 -0.52
C HIS A 57 -24.59 -7.67 -0.09
N GLU A 58 -24.88 -8.86 -0.67
CA GLU A 58 -26.00 -9.71 -0.27
C GLU A 58 -25.96 -10.17 1.20
N ARG A 59 -24.79 -10.05 1.85
CA ARG A 59 -24.55 -10.40 3.25
C ARG A 59 -24.38 -9.20 4.17
N GLY A 60 -24.77 -8.02 3.69
CA GLY A 60 -24.66 -6.79 4.47
C GLY A 60 -23.24 -6.25 4.62
N ILE A 61 -22.32 -6.65 3.71
CA ILE A 61 -20.94 -6.17 3.72
C ILE A 61 -20.68 -5.34 2.46
N LEU A 62 -20.30 -4.08 2.64
CA LEU A 62 -19.97 -3.17 1.56
C LEU A 62 -18.46 -3.16 1.31
N TYR A 63 -18.05 -3.42 0.07
CA TYR A 63 -16.74 -3.07 -0.45
C TYR A 63 -16.92 -1.98 -1.51
N PRO A 64 -16.80 -0.68 -1.14
CA PRO A 64 -17.29 0.43 -1.96
C PRO A 64 -16.46 0.67 -3.20
N GLY A 65 -17.06 1.41 -4.14
CA GLY A 65 -16.44 1.76 -5.41
C GLY A 65 -16.37 0.58 -6.39
N THR A 66 -15.76 0.80 -7.56
CA THR A 66 -15.67 -0.18 -8.66
C THR A 66 -14.23 -0.69 -8.89
N GLY A 67 -13.23 -0.05 -8.30
CA GLY A 67 -11.83 -0.42 -8.40
C GLY A 67 -11.48 -1.67 -7.59
N ILE A 68 -10.24 -2.14 -7.77
CA ILE A 68 -9.70 -3.25 -6.96
C ILE A 68 -9.49 -2.84 -5.50
N ASN A 69 -9.26 -1.55 -5.25
CA ASN A 69 -9.13 -0.92 -3.94
C ASN A 69 -9.59 0.54 -4.00
N GLN A 70 -9.56 1.25 -2.87
CA GLN A 70 -10.02 2.64 -2.78
C GLN A 70 -8.90 3.68 -2.94
N GLN A 71 -7.72 3.29 -3.41
CA GLN A 71 -6.54 4.17 -3.51
C GLN A 71 -6.83 5.44 -4.32
N VAL A 72 -7.51 5.32 -5.45
CA VAL A 72 -7.82 6.47 -6.34
C VAL A 72 -8.71 7.49 -5.63
N SER A 73 -9.69 7.02 -4.84
CA SER A 73 -10.58 7.89 -4.06
C SER A 73 -9.87 8.60 -2.91
N LEU A 74 -8.72 8.10 -2.47
CA LEU A 74 -7.90 8.70 -1.41
C LEU A 74 -6.88 9.73 -1.93
N TYR A 75 -6.61 9.79 -3.24
CA TYR A 75 -5.69 10.77 -3.82
C TYR A 75 -6.07 12.25 -3.55
N PRO A 76 -7.35 12.65 -3.49
CA PRO A 76 -7.70 14.02 -3.15
C PRO A 76 -7.23 14.47 -1.78
N LEU A 77 -7.00 13.55 -0.84
CA LEU A 77 -6.45 13.86 0.49
C LEU A 77 -4.97 14.25 0.44
N ASN A 78 -4.27 14.02 -0.64
CA ASN A 78 -2.96 14.46 -1.18
C ASN A 78 -1.92 15.03 -0.18
N ARG A 79 -1.87 14.51 1.03
CA ARG A 79 -0.87 14.87 2.05
C ARG A 79 -0.05 13.66 2.48
N ILE A 80 0.04 12.66 1.57
CA ILE A 80 0.67 11.37 1.85
C ILE A 80 2.17 11.48 1.56
N ALA A 81 3.00 11.40 2.59
CA ALA A 81 4.45 11.41 2.46
C ALA A 81 4.94 10.26 1.56
N GLY A 82 5.86 10.56 0.64
CA GLY A 82 6.40 9.58 -0.31
C GLY A 82 5.55 9.33 -1.55
N PHE A 83 4.30 9.83 -1.60
CA PHE A 83 3.39 9.69 -2.75
C PHE A 83 3.00 11.03 -3.38
N GLN A 84 3.74 12.09 -3.10
CA GLN A 84 3.45 13.47 -3.53
C GLN A 84 3.45 13.67 -5.05
N ASN A 85 4.02 12.75 -5.81
CA ASN A 85 4.05 12.78 -7.28
C ASN A 85 2.90 11.99 -7.91
N PHE A 86 2.03 11.38 -7.11
CA PHE A 86 0.82 10.77 -7.60
C PHE A 86 -0.23 11.86 -7.82
N VAL A 87 -0.81 11.82 -8.99
CA VAL A 87 -1.78 12.72 -9.60
C VAL A 87 -2.72 13.33 -8.57
N SER A 88 -2.94 14.64 -8.65
CA SER A 88 -4.05 15.33 -7.99
C SER A 88 -5.34 14.58 -8.32
N GLY A 89 -5.91 13.87 -7.34
CA GLY A 89 -7.15 13.13 -7.52
C GLY A 89 -8.33 14.09 -7.67
N ASP A 90 -9.37 13.62 -8.33
CA ASP A 90 -10.65 14.34 -8.38
C ASP A 90 -11.29 14.32 -6.95
N PRO A 91 -11.50 15.49 -6.31
CA PRO A 91 -12.11 15.56 -4.97
C PRO A 91 -13.47 14.84 -4.89
N SER A 92 -14.23 14.81 -5.98
CA SER A 92 -15.53 14.15 -6.02
C SER A 92 -15.45 12.64 -5.77
N LEU A 93 -14.30 12.00 -6.04
CA LEU A 93 -14.13 10.57 -5.79
C LEU A 93 -14.06 10.24 -4.29
N TRP A 94 -13.49 11.13 -3.49
CA TRP A 94 -13.52 10.98 -2.03
C TRP A 94 -14.94 11.22 -1.48
N GLU A 95 -15.61 12.27 -1.93
CA GLU A 95 -16.98 12.59 -1.54
C GLU A 95 -17.93 11.42 -1.88
N GLN A 96 -17.86 10.87 -3.09
CA GLN A 96 -18.66 9.72 -3.52
C GLN A 96 -18.39 8.47 -2.66
N LEU A 97 -17.12 8.20 -2.34
CA LEU A 97 -16.75 7.08 -1.46
C LEU A 97 -17.38 7.25 -0.07
N VAL A 98 -17.27 8.43 0.49
CA VAL A 98 -17.83 8.78 1.81
C VAL A 98 -19.35 8.67 1.81
N ASP A 99 -20.02 9.16 0.78
CA ASP A 99 -21.48 9.07 0.67
C ASP A 99 -21.94 7.60 0.59
N GLU A 100 -21.24 6.75 -0.16
CA GLU A 100 -21.51 5.32 -0.26
C GLU A 100 -21.34 4.62 1.11
N VAL A 101 -20.26 4.94 1.83
CA VAL A 101 -19.99 4.41 3.17
C VAL A 101 -21.04 4.85 4.18
N ASN A 102 -21.40 6.13 4.20
CA ASN A 102 -22.30 6.71 5.21
C ASN A 102 -23.77 6.33 4.99
N GLN A 103 -24.14 5.90 3.79
CA GLN A 103 -25.46 5.36 3.50
C GLN A 103 -25.62 3.88 3.85
N TRP A 104 -24.53 3.19 4.21
CA TRP A 104 -24.56 1.77 4.49
C TRP A 104 -24.77 1.46 5.98
N GLU A 105 -25.68 0.54 6.28
CA GLU A 105 -26.01 0.18 7.68
C GLU A 105 -25.27 -1.06 8.21
N GLY A 106 -24.58 -1.81 7.32
CA GLY A 106 -23.84 -3.03 7.62
C GLY A 106 -22.36 -2.80 7.84
N VAL A 107 -21.56 -3.85 7.64
CA VAL A 107 -20.09 -3.78 7.70
C VAL A 107 -19.57 -3.13 6.42
N VAL A 108 -18.61 -2.22 6.56
CA VAL A 108 -17.87 -1.62 5.43
C VAL A 108 -16.42 -2.05 5.50
N VAL A 109 -15.85 -2.45 4.38
CA VAL A 109 -14.42 -2.75 4.25
C VAL A 109 -13.79 -1.76 3.29
N LEU A 110 -12.86 -0.93 3.79
CA LEU A 110 -11.99 -0.07 2.98
C LEU A 110 -10.60 -0.69 2.91
N SER A 111 -9.95 -0.64 1.76
CA SER A 111 -8.59 -1.19 1.62
C SER A 111 -7.73 -0.32 0.72
N SER A 112 -6.62 0.18 1.27
CA SER A 112 -5.60 0.89 0.50
C SER A 112 -4.25 0.87 1.20
N GLU A 113 -3.21 0.53 0.45
CA GLU A 113 -1.82 0.50 0.93
C GLU A 113 -1.29 1.90 1.27
N VAL A 114 -1.78 2.95 0.62
CA VAL A 114 -1.33 4.32 0.86
C VAL A 114 -1.64 4.80 2.27
N LEU A 115 -2.61 4.20 2.94
CA LEU A 115 -3.02 4.55 4.30
C LEU A 115 -1.97 4.23 5.37
N ILE A 116 -0.94 3.42 5.05
CA ILE A 116 0.14 3.11 6.00
C ILE A 116 0.99 4.36 6.31
N SER A 117 1.11 5.27 5.36
CA SER A 117 1.97 6.47 5.46
C SER A 117 1.22 7.78 5.62
N VAL A 118 -0.12 7.76 5.72
CA VAL A 118 -0.89 9.01 5.88
C VAL A 118 -0.52 9.75 7.16
N PRO A 119 -0.42 11.09 7.14
CA PRO A 119 -0.16 11.88 8.33
C PRO A 119 -1.39 11.98 9.25
N THR A 120 -1.19 12.43 10.49
CA THR A 120 -2.22 12.44 11.54
C THR A 120 -3.45 13.30 11.17
N ASP A 121 -3.25 14.41 10.46
CA ASP A 121 -4.37 15.26 10.00
C ASP A 121 -5.27 14.55 8.99
N VAL A 122 -4.69 13.72 8.10
CA VAL A 122 -5.46 12.88 7.17
C VAL A 122 -6.18 11.76 7.92
N VAL A 123 -5.55 11.15 8.93
CA VAL A 123 -6.23 10.16 9.80
C VAL A 123 -7.47 10.79 10.44
N ASN A 124 -7.34 11.99 11.01
CA ASN A 124 -8.46 12.69 11.62
C ASN A 124 -9.56 12.99 10.61
N GLU A 125 -9.19 13.48 9.42
CA GLU A 125 -10.15 13.78 8.36
C GLU A 125 -10.92 12.53 7.92
N ILE A 126 -10.25 11.38 7.74
CA ILE A 126 -10.91 10.12 7.40
C ILE A 126 -11.88 9.70 8.50
N VAL A 127 -11.44 9.71 9.76
CA VAL A 127 -12.28 9.29 10.90
C VAL A 127 -13.49 10.21 11.07
N ASP A 128 -13.30 11.53 10.97
CA ASP A 128 -14.38 12.50 11.11
C ASP A 128 -15.39 12.42 9.96
N THR A 129 -14.94 12.07 8.76
CA THR A 129 -15.77 12.02 7.56
C THR A 129 -16.54 10.71 7.44
N VAL A 130 -15.96 9.57 7.85
CA VAL A 130 -16.61 8.26 7.81
C VAL A 130 -17.78 8.14 8.81
N GLY A 131 -17.86 9.03 9.81
CA GLY A 131 -19.07 9.27 10.59
C GLY A 131 -19.59 8.10 11.44
N THR A 132 -18.78 7.10 11.76
CA THR A 132 -19.13 6.00 12.67
C THR A 132 -18.24 5.97 13.90
N SER A 133 -18.78 5.48 15.03
CA SER A 133 -18.01 5.23 16.25
C SER A 133 -17.31 3.88 16.25
N GLN A 134 -17.55 3.01 15.27
CA GLN A 134 -17.00 1.66 15.19
C GLN A 134 -16.04 1.53 14.00
N ILE A 135 -14.86 2.15 14.11
CA ILE A 135 -13.79 2.02 13.12
C ILE A 135 -12.71 1.11 13.69
N GLU A 136 -12.39 0.04 12.99
CA GLU A 136 -11.23 -0.80 13.26
C GLU A 136 -10.19 -0.66 12.16
N ILE A 137 -8.93 -0.66 12.53
CA ILE A 137 -7.79 -0.63 11.61
C ILE A 137 -7.14 -2.00 11.58
N GLN A 138 -6.98 -2.55 10.39
CA GLN A 138 -6.21 -3.77 10.18
C GLN A 138 -4.93 -3.45 9.44
N ILE A 139 -3.80 -3.73 10.06
CA ILE A 139 -2.46 -3.63 9.48
C ILE A 139 -1.99 -5.03 9.11
N THR A 140 -1.75 -5.27 7.83
CA THR A 140 -1.18 -6.55 7.38
C THR A 140 0.33 -6.49 7.45
N GLY A 141 0.94 -7.29 8.33
CA GLY A 141 2.38 -7.37 8.54
C GLY A 141 2.99 -8.65 7.94
N ARG A 142 4.17 -8.52 7.35
CA ARG A 142 4.99 -9.62 6.83
C ARG A 142 6.41 -9.47 7.33
N SER A 143 7.17 -10.57 7.37
CA SER A 143 8.58 -10.52 7.74
C SER A 143 9.36 -9.50 6.90
N LEU A 144 10.07 -8.60 7.58
CA LEU A 144 10.93 -7.61 6.94
C LEU A 144 12.02 -8.27 6.10
N HIS A 145 12.53 -9.43 6.52
CA HIS A 145 13.48 -10.23 5.76
C HIS A 145 12.93 -10.63 4.39
N GLU A 146 11.64 -10.96 4.30
CA GLU A 146 11.01 -11.33 3.04
C GLU A 146 10.69 -10.11 2.15
N ILE A 147 10.56 -8.91 2.75
CA ILE A 147 10.21 -7.69 2.02
C ILE A 147 11.43 -7.11 1.28
N VAL A 148 12.65 -7.26 1.79
CA VAL A 148 13.85 -6.65 1.21
C VAL A 148 13.96 -6.90 -0.29
N VAL A 149 13.95 -8.17 -0.71
CA VAL A 149 14.08 -8.53 -2.14
C VAL A 149 12.90 -8.02 -2.96
N SER A 150 11.69 -8.14 -2.42
CA SER A 150 10.49 -7.70 -3.15
C SER A 150 10.42 -6.17 -3.31
N GLN A 151 10.91 -5.44 -2.33
CA GLN A 151 10.96 -3.97 -2.40
C GLN A 151 12.07 -3.49 -3.33
N TRP A 152 13.25 -4.14 -3.34
CA TRP A 152 14.26 -3.90 -4.35
C TRP A 152 13.71 -4.09 -5.77
N GLN A 153 12.96 -5.17 -6.02
CA GLN A 153 12.31 -5.36 -7.33
C GLN A 153 11.35 -4.23 -7.70
N GLU A 154 10.67 -3.63 -6.72
CA GLU A 154 9.80 -2.47 -7.01
C GLU A 154 10.63 -1.21 -7.29
N SER A 155 11.75 -0.98 -6.58
CA SER A 155 12.59 0.19 -6.85
C SER A 155 13.19 0.14 -8.26
N ILE A 156 13.73 -1.00 -8.70
CA ILE A 156 14.23 -1.12 -10.09
C ILE A 156 13.12 -1.01 -11.13
N LYS A 157 11.92 -1.52 -10.88
CA LYS A 157 10.76 -1.29 -11.75
C LYS A 157 10.35 0.18 -11.76
N ALA A 158 10.66 0.92 -10.70
CA ALA A 158 10.45 2.36 -10.61
C ALA A 158 11.52 3.18 -11.34
N GLY A 159 12.61 2.56 -11.79
CA GLY A 159 13.69 3.22 -12.53
C GLY A 159 15.01 3.28 -11.79
N ASP A 160 15.10 2.71 -10.58
CA ASP A 160 16.32 2.66 -9.81
C ASP A 160 17.37 1.77 -10.50
N THR A 161 18.64 2.05 -10.24
CA THR A 161 19.80 1.32 -10.79
C THR A 161 20.61 0.59 -9.72
N ILE A 162 20.18 0.70 -8.45
CA ILE A 162 20.89 0.07 -7.34
C ILE A 162 20.90 -1.45 -7.47
N SER A 163 22.05 -2.09 -7.29
CA SER A 163 22.14 -3.55 -7.25
C SER A 163 21.48 -4.11 -5.98
N LEU A 164 21.04 -5.39 -6.02
CA LEU A 164 20.47 -6.04 -4.85
C LEU A 164 21.43 -6.03 -3.64
N ARG A 165 22.74 -6.21 -3.91
CA ARG A 165 23.76 -6.20 -2.86
C ARG A 165 23.90 -4.82 -2.20
N GLU A 166 23.96 -3.77 -3.01
CA GLU A 166 24.04 -2.39 -2.50
C GLU A 166 22.78 -2.03 -1.72
N TYR A 167 21.59 -2.37 -2.27
CA TYR A 167 20.32 -2.15 -1.61
C TYR A 167 20.25 -2.86 -0.25
N ALA A 168 20.64 -4.14 -0.18
CA ALA A 168 20.67 -4.89 1.07
C ALA A 168 21.68 -4.31 2.07
N ASN A 169 22.85 -3.83 1.60
CA ASN A 169 23.83 -3.15 2.45
C ASN A 169 23.28 -1.84 3.03
N GLU A 170 22.54 -1.06 2.25
CA GLU A 170 21.88 0.16 2.76
C GLU A 170 20.84 -0.17 3.84
N ILE A 171 20.01 -1.18 3.61
CA ILE A 171 19.05 -1.64 4.62
C ILE A 171 19.77 -2.09 5.90
N ALA A 172 20.89 -2.80 5.79
CA ALA A 172 21.67 -3.23 6.95
C ALA A 172 22.26 -2.07 7.80
N GLN A 173 22.41 -0.87 7.22
CA GLN A 173 22.84 0.33 7.96
C GLN A 173 21.74 0.95 8.81
N GLY A 174 20.48 0.53 8.63
CA GLY A 174 19.32 0.96 9.40
C GLY A 174 18.69 2.27 8.93
N PRO A 175 17.49 2.61 9.47
CA PRO A 175 16.66 3.71 8.97
C PRO A 175 17.29 5.10 9.10
N LYS A 176 18.24 5.30 10.02
CA LYS A 176 18.92 6.59 10.22
C LYS A 176 19.87 6.95 9.07
N ASN A 177 20.32 5.96 8.32
CA ASN A 177 21.23 6.09 7.20
C ASN A 177 20.54 5.80 5.85
N ALA A 178 19.21 5.85 5.83
CA ALA A 178 18.44 5.59 4.63
C ALA A 178 18.77 6.60 3.52
N THR A 179 19.04 6.08 2.32
CA THR A 179 19.17 6.85 1.07
C THR A 179 17.81 6.93 0.37
N ASP A 180 17.72 7.67 -0.73
CA ASP A 180 16.50 7.74 -1.53
C ASP A 180 16.03 6.34 -1.97
N SER A 181 16.95 5.43 -2.31
CA SER A 181 16.65 4.06 -2.72
C SER A 181 16.07 3.20 -1.58
N SER A 182 16.59 3.34 -0.37
CA SER A 182 16.20 2.55 0.81
C SER A 182 15.12 3.20 1.67
N LEU A 183 14.87 4.50 1.49
CA LEU A 183 13.88 5.25 2.29
C LEU A 183 12.47 4.64 2.19
N ILE A 184 12.05 4.27 0.99
CA ILE A 184 10.73 3.66 0.79
C ILE A 184 10.60 2.35 1.55
N PHE A 185 11.66 1.52 1.60
CA PHE A 185 11.65 0.30 2.41
C PHE A 185 11.30 0.61 3.86
N TRP A 186 11.99 1.56 4.48
CA TRP A 186 11.76 1.91 5.88
C TRP A 186 10.39 2.53 6.14
N LEU A 187 9.88 3.33 5.19
CA LEU A 187 8.53 3.91 5.30
C LEU A 187 7.42 2.87 5.25
N VAL A 188 7.56 1.84 4.42
CA VAL A 188 6.51 0.82 4.22
C VAL A 188 6.63 -0.37 5.16
N THR A 189 7.73 -0.49 5.89
CA THR A 189 7.99 -1.55 6.87
C THR A 189 7.93 -1.08 8.32
N ASP A 190 7.73 0.21 8.56
CA ASP A 190 7.44 0.76 9.88
C ASP A 190 5.95 0.53 10.20
N TYR A 191 5.66 -0.54 10.92
CA TYR A 191 4.30 -0.86 11.36
C TYR A 191 3.89 -0.09 12.61
N VAL A 192 4.84 0.37 13.42
CA VAL A 192 4.56 1.03 14.70
C VAL A 192 4.04 2.45 14.51
N THR A 193 4.59 3.21 13.58
CA THR A 193 4.13 4.56 13.30
C THR A 193 2.64 4.63 12.90
N PRO A 194 2.12 3.82 11.97
CA PRO A 194 0.69 3.77 11.70
C PRO A 194 -0.13 3.28 12.91
N ILE A 195 0.35 2.29 13.70
CA ILE A 195 -0.32 1.89 14.94
C ILE A 195 -0.51 3.11 15.85
N GLN A 196 0.54 3.88 16.09
CA GLN A 196 0.48 5.06 16.97
C GLN A 196 -0.45 6.14 16.41
N ARG A 197 -0.39 6.45 15.11
CA ARG A 197 -1.22 7.49 14.49
C ARG A 197 -2.72 7.18 14.59
N TRP A 198 -3.09 5.97 14.22
CA TRP A 198 -4.49 5.56 14.24
C TRP A 198 -5.01 5.35 15.66
N SER A 199 -4.19 4.78 16.56
CA SER A 199 -4.60 4.57 17.95
C SER A 199 -4.78 5.85 18.75
N GLN A 200 -4.05 6.92 18.43
CA GLN A 200 -4.27 8.25 19.04
C GLN A 200 -5.69 8.76 18.82
N ARG A 201 -6.32 8.40 17.71
CA ARG A 201 -7.67 8.84 17.35
C ARG A 201 -8.75 7.83 17.73
N LEU A 202 -8.46 6.53 17.63
CA LEU A 202 -9.46 5.46 17.74
C LEU A 202 -9.36 4.65 19.03
N GLY A 203 -8.24 4.71 19.76
CA GLY A 203 -7.89 3.77 20.84
C GLY A 203 -7.12 2.56 20.29
N ILE A 204 -6.23 2.00 21.13
CA ILE A 204 -5.35 0.89 20.73
C ILE A 204 -6.12 -0.43 20.53
N GLU A 205 -7.22 -0.60 21.24
CA GLU A 205 -8.13 -1.75 21.15
C GLU A 205 -8.76 -1.92 19.75
N ASN A 206 -8.80 -0.84 18.95
CA ASN A 206 -9.31 -0.83 17.58
C ASN A 206 -8.23 -1.06 16.52
N ILE A 207 -7.00 -1.36 16.93
CA ILE A 207 -5.88 -1.65 16.03
C ILE A 207 -5.57 -3.13 16.04
N ILE A 208 -5.55 -3.74 14.83
CA ILE A 208 -5.27 -5.16 14.63
C ILE A 208 -4.04 -5.29 13.72
N VAL A 209 -3.03 -6.04 14.17
CA VAL A 209 -1.89 -6.43 13.33
C VAL A 209 -2.07 -7.87 12.92
N GLN A 210 -2.35 -8.12 11.65
CA GLN A 210 -2.44 -9.45 11.06
C GLN A 210 -1.06 -9.90 10.59
N CYS A 211 -0.55 -11.00 11.16
CA CYS A 211 0.71 -11.60 10.74
C CYS A 211 0.47 -12.56 9.56
N VAL A 212 1.11 -12.28 8.42
CA VAL A 212 0.92 -13.05 7.18
C VAL A 212 1.89 -14.20 7.10
N ASP A 213 1.36 -15.40 6.88
CA ASP A 213 2.16 -16.56 6.46
C ASP A 213 2.15 -16.69 4.94
N THR A 214 3.26 -16.31 4.30
CA THR A 214 3.41 -16.36 2.84
C THR A 214 3.46 -17.79 2.28
N THR A 215 3.63 -18.80 3.15
CA THR A 215 3.58 -20.22 2.75
C THR A 215 2.14 -20.76 2.72
N GLN A 216 1.21 -20.03 3.35
CA GLN A 216 -0.20 -20.40 3.45
C GLN A 216 -1.12 -19.23 3.04
N PRO A 217 -1.16 -18.83 1.76
CA PRO A 217 -1.92 -17.65 1.32
C PRO A 217 -3.42 -17.77 1.60
N ASP A 218 -4.00 -18.98 1.56
CA ASP A 218 -5.40 -19.20 1.91
C ASP A 218 -5.67 -18.96 3.40
N ALA A 219 -4.72 -19.28 4.28
CA ALA A 219 -4.84 -18.96 5.71
C ALA A 219 -4.89 -17.45 5.95
N THR A 220 -4.16 -16.66 5.16
CA THR A 220 -4.22 -15.19 5.20
C THR A 220 -5.60 -14.67 4.84
N LEU A 221 -6.24 -15.21 3.78
CA LEU A 221 -7.62 -14.86 3.42
C LEU A 221 -8.62 -15.28 4.50
N ARG A 222 -8.49 -16.49 5.08
CA ARG A 222 -9.36 -16.94 6.17
C ARG A 222 -9.25 -16.05 7.40
N SER A 223 -8.02 -15.67 7.77
CA SER A 223 -7.76 -14.74 8.87
C SER A 223 -8.37 -13.35 8.59
N PHE A 224 -8.27 -12.86 7.35
CA PHE A 224 -8.92 -11.61 6.95
C PHE A 224 -10.45 -11.70 7.02
N GLU A 225 -11.05 -12.77 6.52
CA GLU A 225 -12.50 -13.01 6.63
C GLU A 225 -12.97 -12.95 8.09
N GLN A 226 -12.21 -13.56 9.02
CA GLN A 226 -12.54 -13.53 10.44
C GLN A 226 -12.51 -12.11 11.02
N ILE A 227 -11.49 -11.29 10.67
CA ILE A 227 -11.37 -9.89 11.14
C ILE A 227 -12.50 -9.03 10.56
N ALA A 228 -12.78 -9.20 9.27
CA ALA A 228 -13.78 -8.43 8.54
C ALA A 228 -15.22 -8.93 8.73
N GLU A 229 -15.42 -9.95 9.57
CA GLU A 229 -16.73 -10.59 9.80
C GLU A 229 -17.38 -11.14 8.51
N ILE A 230 -16.53 -11.50 7.55
CA ILE A 230 -16.92 -12.12 6.28
C ILE A 230 -17.14 -13.62 6.53
N PRO A 231 -18.23 -14.23 6.04
CA PRO A 231 -18.42 -15.67 6.14
C PRO A 231 -17.24 -16.46 5.59
N SER A 232 -16.76 -17.44 6.35
CA SER A 232 -15.59 -18.22 5.98
C SER A 232 -15.76 -18.90 4.63
N GLY A 233 -14.79 -18.71 3.73
CA GLY A 233 -14.81 -19.26 2.38
C GLY A 233 -15.45 -18.36 1.34
N LEU A 234 -16.06 -17.24 1.71
CA LEU A 234 -16.71 -16.34 0.77
C LEU A 234 -15.74 -15.69 -0.19
N LEU A 235 -14.54 -15.33 0.26
CA LEU A 235 -13.50 -14.76 -0.59
C LEU A 235 -12.79 -15.80 -1.48
N GLY A 236 -13.20 -17.07 -1.41
CA GLY A 236 -12.61 -18.13 -2.22
C GLY A 236 -11.22 -18.54 -1.74
N THR A 237 -10.43 -19.08 -2.64
CA THR A 237 -9.01 -19.39 -2.44
C THR A 237 -8.17 -18.34 -3.16
N SER A 238 -6.94 -18.10 -2.67
CA SER A 238 -6.04 -17.16 -3.34
C SER A 238 -5.75 -17.61 -4.76
N VAL A 239 -6.24 -16.87 -5.75
CA VAL A 239 -5.85 -17.10 -7.14
C VAL A 239 -4.42 -16.59 -7.29
N GLN A 240 -3.48 -17.49 -7.61
CA GLN A 240 -2.15 -17.08 -8.02
C GLN A 240 -2.26 -16.27 -9.30
N ASN A 241 -2.28 -14.96 -9.17
CA ASN A 241 -2.34 -14.06 -10.31
C ASN A 241 -0.97 -14.11 -11.01
N THR A 242 -0.87 -14.90 -12.07
CA THR A 242 0.36 -15.10 -12.86
C THR A 242 0.93 -13.78 -13.39
N VAL A 243 0.10 -12.75 -13.52
CA VAL A 243 0.50 -11.41 -13.99
C VAL A 243 1.39 -10.67 -12.98
N ASN A 244 1.28 -10.98 -11.68
CA ASN A 244 2.01 -10.30 -10.59
C ASN A 244 3.09 -11.18 -9.92
N ARG A 245 3.60 -12.20 -10.62
CA ARG A 245 4.70 -13.00 -10.09
C ARG A 245 5.95 -12.15 -9.82
N SER A 246 6.75 -12.59 -8.86
CA SER A 246 8.09 -12.04 -8.64
C SER A 246 8.96 -12.23 -9.88
N LEU A 247 9.88 -11.29 -10.11
CA LEU A 247 10.89 -11.43 -11.15
C LEU A 247 11.91 -12.49 -10.75
N THR A 248 12.47 -13.18 -11.74
CA THR A 248 13.72 -13.93 -11.55
C THR A 248 14.89 -12.95 -11.42
N TYR A 249 16.03 -13.41 -10.91
CA TYR A 249 17.20 -12.53 -10.79
C TYR A 249 17.66 -11.97 -12.15
N ALA A 250 17.66 -12.80 -13.18
CA ALA A 250 18.03 -12.38 -14.54
C ALA A 250 17.06 -11.33 -15.11
N GLU A 251 15.74 -11.48 -14.88
CA GLU A 251 14.76 -10.48 -15.29
C GLU A 251 14.95 -9.15 -14.55
N ALA A 252 15.22 -9.21 -13.24
CA ALA A 252 15.47 -8.04 -12.42
C ALA A 252 16.73 -7.30 -12.86
N GLU A 253 17.84 -8.00 -13.05
CA GLU A 253 19.11 -7.43 -13.53
C GLU A 253 18.99 -6.85 -14.95
N LEU A 254 18.18 -7.46 -15.82
CA LEU A 254 17.92 -6.91 -17.15
C LEU A 254 17.20 -5.55 -17.06
N ILE A 255 16.18 -5.44 -16.20
CA ILE A 255 15.50 -4.17 -15.96
C ILE A 255 16.49 -3.13 -15.42
N ARG A 256 17.26 -3.48 -14.40
CA ARG A 256 18.27 -2.61 -13.78
C ARG A 256 19.30 -2.10 -14.80
N SER A 257 19.86 -3.00 -15.60
CA SER A 257 20.83 -2.64 -16.64
C SER A 257 20.23 -1.76 -17.74
N CYS A 258 18.97 -1.95 -18.09
CA CYS A 258 18.26 -1.04 -18.99
C CYS A 258 18.10 0.36 -18.37
N ASN A 259 17.78 0.42 -17.08
CA ASN A 259 17.67 1.71 -16.37
C ASN A 259 19.01 2.46 -16.37
N GLU A 260 20.15 1.78 -16.14
CA GLU A 260 21.47 2.38 -16.21
C GLU A 260 21.77 3.05 -17.56
N ILE A 261 21.45 2.36 -18.66
CA ILE A 261 21.66 2.91 -20.01
C ILE A 261 20.74 4.11 -20.25
N LEU A 262 19.47 4.03 -19.86
CA LEU A 262 18.50 5.10 -20.06
C LEU A 262 18.86 6.36 -19.26
N LEU A 263 19.45 6.23 -18.08
CA LEU A 263 19.91 7.35 -17.28
C LEU A 263 21.17 7.99 -17.84
N GLN A 264 22.05 7.21 -18.50
CA GLN A 264 23.26 7.73 -19.15
C GLN A 264 22.94 8.46 -20.45
N ASP A 265 21.86 8.10 -21.14
CA ASP A 265 21.42 8.72 -22.38
C ASP A 265 20.52 9.94 -22.10
N SER A 266 21.16 11.03 -21.66
CA SER A 266 20.50 12.30 -21.31
C SER A 266 19.75 12.98 -22.48
N ALA A 267 19.84 12.44 -23.69
CA ALA A 267 19.10 12.91 -24.88
C ALA A 267 17.67 12.33 -24.96
N SER A 268 17.35 11.28 -24.21
CA SER A 268 16.01 10.70 -24.19
C SER A 268 15.15 11.38 -23.12
N SER A 269 14.55 12.51 -23.45
CA SER A 269 13.48 13.17 -22.66
C SER A 269 12.18 12.34 -22.63
N HIS A 270 12.28 11.01 -22.79
CA HIS A 270 11.12 10.14 -22.72
C HIS A 270 10.68 10.01 -21.28
N ASP A 271 9.44 10.38 -21.00
CA ASP A 271 8.83 10.19 -19.70
C ASP A 271 8.88 8.70 -19.32
N TYR A 272 9.84 8.37 -18.44
CA TYR A 272 10.07 7.01 -17.97
C TYR A 272 8.79 6.38 -17.40
N SER A 273 7.87 7.20 -16.88
CA SER A 273 6.59 6.77 -16.33
C SER A 273 5.72 6.06 -17.38
N THR A 274 5.79 6.51 -18.64
CA THR A 274 5.04 5.91 -19.75
C THR A 274 5.67 4.62 -20.28
N LEU A 275 6.97 4.42 -20.04
CA LEU A 275 7.72 3.25 -20.49
C LEU A 275 7.62 2.06 -19.52
N LYS A 276 7.46 2.31 -18.22
CA LYS A 276 7.41 1.27 -17.17
C LYS A 276 6.51 0.06 -17.47
N PRO A 277 5.23 0.23 -17.83
CA PRO A 277 4.35 -0.91 -18.08
C PRO A 277 4.75 -1.70 -19.31
N LYS A 278 5.30 -1.02 -20.33
CA LYS A 278 5.77 -1.64 -21.59
C LYS A 278 7.05 -2.44 -21.33
N PHE A 279 7.95 -1.89 -20.52
CA PHE A 279 9.21 -2.52 -20.10
C PHE A 279 8.96 -3.89 -19.48
N ARG A 280 8.23 -3.94 -18.39
CA ARG A 280 7.92 -5.18 -17.68
C ARG A 280 7.29 -6.23 -18.61
N ARG A 281 6.27 -5.85 -19.37
CA ARG A 281 5.55 -6.75 -20.27
C ARG A 281 6.49 -7.34 -21.32
N LYS A 282 7.38 -6.52 -21.87
CA LYS A 282 8.31 -6.93 -22.92
C LYS A 282 9.40 -7.86 -22.37
N ILE A 283 10.01 -7.53 -21.24
CA ILE A 283 11.02 -8.37 -20.60
C ILE A 283 10.44 -9.75 -20.27
N LEU A 284 9.26 -9.79 -19.66
CA LEU A 284 8.57 -11.05 -19.38
C LEU A 284 8.23 -11.87 -20.64
N SER A 285 8.13 -11.22 -21.81
CA SER A 285 7.86 -11.91 -23.09
C SER A 285 9.12 -12.43 -23.79
N ILE A 286 10.29 -11.88 -23.49
CA ILE A 286 11.56 -12.20 -24.15
C ILE A 286 12.35 -13.26 -23.34
N MET A 287 12.30 -13.15 -22.01
CA MET A 287 13.01 -14.06 -21.16
C MET A 287 12.25 -15.39 -21.04
N PRO A 288 12.88 -16.52 -21.38
CA PRO A 288 12.25 -17.82 -21.14
C PRO A 288 11.98 -17.98 -19.66
N GLN A 289 10.83 -18.58 -19.35
CA GLN A 289 10.50 -18.98 -17.97
C GLN A 289 11.40 -20.16 -17.56
N GLU A 290 12.67 -19.92 -17.44
CA GLU A 290 13.51 -20.85 -16.70
C GLU A 290 13.10 -20.79 -15.23
N ASN A 291 12.98 -21.96 -14.63
CA ASN A 291 12.61 -22.16 -13.22
C ASN A 291 13.75 -21.71 -12.28
N ASN A 292 14.25 -20.51 -12.52
CA ASN A 292 15.25 -19.85 -11.70
C ASN A 292 14.55 -19.33 -10.46
N GLY A 293 14.55 -20.09 -9.38
CA GLY A 293 13.88 -19.91 -8.10
C GLY A 293 13.74 -18.47 -7.59
N LYS A 294 13.15 -18.30 -6.44
CA LYS A 294 13.06 -16.98 -5.77
C LYS A 294 14.46 -16.38 -5.64
N ILE A 295 14.54 -15.06 -5.79
CA ILE A 295 15.77 -14.32 -5.48
C ILE A 295 16.00 -14.44 -3.98
N GLU A 296 17.20 -14.84 -3.60
CA GLU A 296 17.60 -15.05 -2.21
C GLU A 296 18.82 -14.19 -1.90
N LEU A 297 18.87 -13.67 -0.68
CA LEU A 297 20.04 -13.00 -0.14
C LEU A 297 20.88 -14.01 0.67
N PRO A 298 22.21 -13.85 0.75
CA PRO A 298 23.03 -14.61 1.69
C PRO A 298 22.56 -14.46 3.13
N THR A 299 22.72 -15.51 3.94
CA THR A 299 22.32 -15.55 5.35
C THR A 299 22.85 -14.35 6.14
N SER A 300 24.10 -13.94 5.86
CA SER A 300 24.73 -12.79 6.52
C SER A 300 23.96 -11.47 6.40
N TYR A 301 23.21 -11.26 5.31
CA TYR A 301 22.36 -10.09 5.17
C TYR A 301 21.13 -10.13 6.08
N TYR A 302 20.51 -11.31 6.19
CA TYR A 302 19.39 -11.47 7.11
C TYR A 302 19.84 -11.29 8.57
N GLU A 303 21.00 -11.80 8.92
CA GLU A 303 21.61 -11.62 10.25
C GLU A 303 21.90 -10.14 10.53
N SER A 304 22.37 -9.38 9.54
CA SER A 304 22.70 -7.96 9.70
C SER A 304 21.49 -7.09 10.01
N ILE A 305 20.29 -7.43 9.52
CA ILE A 305 19.06 -6.69 9.80
C ILE A 305 18.23 -7.29 10.94
N ALA A 306 18.61 -8.45 11.48
CA ALA A 306 17.83 -9.16 12.50
C ALA A 306 17.55 -8.30 13.74
N THR A 307 18.52 -7.48 14.16
CA THR A 307 18.35 -6.58 15.31
C THR A 307 17.21 -5.59 15.06
N PHE A 308 17.15 -4.97 13.89
CA PHE A 308 16.08 -4.02 13.53
C PHE A 308 14.73 -4.72 13.46
N VAL A 309 14.68 -5.91 12.86
CA VAL A 309 13.45 -6.72 12.75
C VAL A 309 12.92 -7.06 14.13
N ASN A 310 13.78 -7.56 15.02
CA ASN A 310 13.37 -7.92 16.38
C ASN A 310 12.92 -6.69 17.19
N MET A 311 13.60 -5.55 17.04
CA MET A 311 13.19 -4.31 17.70
C MET A 311 11.82 -3.85 17.21
N GLU A 312 11.54 -3.89 15.89
CA GLU A 312 10.25 -3.51 15.35
C GLU A 312 9.12 -4.43 15.85
N VAL A 313 9.35 -5.73 15.83
CA VAL A 313 8.37 -6.69 16.36
C VAL A 313 8.13 -6.48 17.86
N GLN A 314 9.19 -6.22 18.66
CA GLN A 314 9.01 -5.90 20.08
C GLN A 314 8.18 -4.62 20.28
N ARG A 315 8.43 -3.57 19.49
CA ARG A 315 7.65 -2.32 19.54
C ARG A 315 6.18 -2.55 19.15
N ILE A 316 5.89 -3.47 18.22
CA ILE A 316 4.51 -3.86 17.89
C ILE A 316 3.85 -4.51 19.11
N VAL A 317 4.52 -5.45 19.75
CA VAL A 317 4.01 -6.12 20.97
C VAL A 317 3.78 -5.10 22.09
N ASP A 318 4.76 -4.22 22.35
CA ASP A 318 4.71 -3.22 23.40
C ASP A 318 3.62 -2.14 23.14
N SER A 319 3.18 -1.97 21.88
CA SER A 319 2.11 -1.04 21.54
C SER A 319 0.75 -1.42 22.14
N GLY A 320 0.54 -2.71 22.44
CA GLY A 320 -0.74 -3.24 22.92
C GLY A 320 -1.79 -3.46 21.83
N ALA A 321 -1.44 -3.33 20.54
CA ALA A 321 -2.34 -3.66 19.43
C ALA A 321 -2.75 -5.14 19.46
N ARG A 322 -3.93 -5.46 18.96
CA ARG A 322 -4.41 -6.84 18.86
C ARG A 322 -3.60 -7.59 17.79
N ILE A 323 -2.99 -8.70 18.16
CA ILE A 323 -2.23 -9.53 17.21
C ILE A 323 -3.14 -10.66 16.69
N GLN A 324 -3.24 -10.78 15.37
CA GLN A 324 -3.94 -11.86 14.69
C GLN A 324 -2.93 -12.74 13.95
N GLY A 325 -2.84 -14.00 14.35
CA GLY A 325 -1.85 -14.97 13.87
C GLY A 325 -0.61 -15.04 14.75
N ASP A 326 0.43 -15.70 14.25
CA ASP A 326 1.69 -15.89 14.97
C ASP A 326 2.66 -14.73 14.72
N ILE A 327 2.95 -13.96 15.74
CA ILE A 327 3.86 -12.80 15.68
C ILE A 327 5.28 -13.19 15.24
N SER A 328 5.71 -14.43 15.50
CA SER A 328 7.03 -14.91 15.08
C SER A 328 7.20 -14.95 13.55
N LEU A 329 6.10 -14.96 12.80
CA LEU A 329 6.13 -14.84 11.34
C LEU A 329 6.78 -13.53 10.87
N LEU A 330 6.69 -12.46 11.65
CA LEU A 330 7.30 -11.18 11.31
C LEU A 330 8.83 -11.19 11.43
N THR A 331 9.40 -12.11 12.20
CA THR A 331 10.85 -12.29 12.35
C THR A 331 11.40 -13.43 11.51
N ARG A 332 10.53 -14.16 10.78
CA ARG A 332 10.93 -15.34 10.00
C ARG A 332 11.96 -14.98 8.94
N ILE A 333 13.10 -15.67 8.98
CA ILE A 333 14.10 -15.65 7.90
C ILE A 333 13.63 -16.59 6.78
N PRO A 334 13.65 -16.17 5.50
CA PRO A 334 13.34 -17.05 4.39
C PRO A 334 14.22 -18.30 4.38
N GLN A 335 13.67 -19.44 4.02
CA GLN A 335 14.49 -20.62 3.78
C GLN A 335 15.44 -20.36 2.60
N ILE A 336 16.74 -20.53 2.84
CA ILE A 336 17.79 -20.35 1.85
C ILE A 336 18.14 -21.74 1.32
N PHE A 337 17.98 -21.93 0.01
CA PHE A 337 18.26 -23.22 -0.63
C PHE A 337 19.69 -23.34 -1.17
N SER A 338 20.46 -22.24 -1.24
CA SER A 338 21.88 -22.28 -1.60
C SER A 338 22.62 -21.02 -1.16
N ASP A 339 23.81 -21.21 -0.56
CA ASP A 339 24.71 -20.12 -0.14
C ASP A 339 25.46 -19.45 -1.31
N SER A 340 25.26 -19.89 -2.55
CA SER A 340 26.21 -19.61 -3.62
C SER A 340 25.63 -19.07 -4.93
N ARG A 341 24.49 -18.37 -4.93
CA ARG A 341 24.12 -17.63 -6.14
C ARG A 341 24.84 -16.30 -6.13
N ASP A 342 25.84 -16.24 -7.03
CA ASP A 342 26.57 -15.01 -7.31
C ASP A 342 25.57 -13.92 -7.72
N THR A 343 25.45 -12.88 -6.89
CA THR A 343 24.56 -11.74 -7.15
C THR A 343 25.12 -10.79 -8.21
N ASP A 344 26.19 -11.16 -8.92
CA ASP A 344 26.86 -10.36 -9.93
C ASP A 344 26.67 -10.93 -11.35
N LEU A 345 25.42 -11.21 -11.73
CA LEU A 345 25.10 -11.62 -13.10
C LEU A 345 25.45 -10.48 -14.07
N LYS A 346 26.45 -10.71 -14.91
CA LYS A 346 26.77 -9.79 -16.03
C LYS A 346 25.96 -10.20 -17.24
N LEU A 347 25.02 -9.37 -17.63
CA LEU A 347 24.24 -9.55 -18.85
C LEU A 347 25.01 -9.09 -20.09
N ASP A 348 24.79 -9.76 -21.22
CA ASP A 348 25.32 -9.36 -22.51
C ASP A 348 24.76 -7.96 -22.89
N GLN A 349 25.66 -7.02 -23.19
CA GLN A 349 25.27 -5.67 -23.61
C GLN A 349 24.44 -5.65 -24.89
N GLU A 350 24.64 -6.59 -25.82
CA GLU A 350 23.84 -6.65 -27.03
C GLU A 350 22.41 -7.13 -26.74
N LEU A 351 22.22 -8.02 -25.76
CA LEU A 351 20.90 -8.38 -25.26
C LEU A 351 20.18 -7.15 -24.70
N ILE A 352 20.85 -6.36 -23.84
CA ILE A 352 20.27 -5.17 -23.22
C ILE A 352 19.87 -4.15 -24.29
N LYS A 353 20.76 -3.84 -25.25
CA LYS A 353 20.48 -2.95 -26.37
C LYS A 353 19.34 -3.45 -27.26
N SER A 354 19.26 -4.76 -27.51
CA SER A 354 18.17 -5.38 -28.27
C SER A 354 16.82 -5.18 -27.59
N VAL A 355 16.76 -5.33 -26.27
CA VAL A 355 15.55 -5.07 -25.48
C VAL A 355 15.15 -3.59 -25.57
N LEU A 356 16.10 -2.70 -25.39
CA LEU A 356 15.86 -1.25 -25.46
C LEU A 356 15.31 -0.83 -26.84
N ARG A 357 15.92 -1.30 -27.95
CA ARG A 357 15.42 -1.03 -29.31
C ARG A 357 13.98 -1.49 -29.56
N GLN A 358 13.52 -2.54 -28.85
CA GLN A 358 12.15 -3.05 -28.99
C GLN A 358 11.13 -2.29 -28.15
N ILE A 359 11.57 -1.51 -27.17
CA ILE A 359 10.72 -0.81 -26.20
C ILE A 359 10.66 0.69 -26.49
N LEU A 360 11.80 1.26 -26.85
CA LEU A 360 11.86 2.67 -27.23
C LEU A 360 11.20 2.84 -28.62
N PRO A 361 10.35 3.84 -28.81
CA PRO A 361 9.92 4.22 -30.14
C PRO A 361 11.17 4.56 -30.96
N ASN A 362 11.22 4.12 -32.21
CA ASN A 362 12.33 4.47 -33.11
C ASN A 362 12.59 5.97 -33.02
N PRO A 363 13.87 6.39 -32.89
CA PRO A 363 14.25 7.79 -32.85
C PRO A 363 13.84 8.55 -34.12
#